data_e38be81f2121eb0754ed1dae3cd4ff8f
#
_entry.id   e38be81f2121eb0754ed1dae3cd4ff8f
#
_cell.length_a   1.000
_cell.length_b   1.000
_cell.length_c   1.000
_cell.angle_alpha   90.00
_cell.angle_beta   90.00
_cell.angle_gamma   90.00
#
_symmetry.space_group_name_H-M   'P 1'
#
loop_
_entity.id
_entity.type
_entity.pdbx_description
1 polymer ?
#
loop_
_entity_poly.entity_id
_entity_poly.type
_entity_poly.pdbx_seq_one_letter_code
_entity_poly.pdbx_strand_id
1 'polypeptide(L)'
;MAVNYASKYAPQVDERFKTEALSQGAVNSDYDFIGVETVNVYSVPVVAMNDYKTSGANRYGEPDELGNEVQEMTLTQDRSFTFTIDRKSRDDTQMTLEAGKALRRQIDEVVIPEIDTYRFKKICEGAAFALETAVTKENAYESFLDVQEGLDDLEAPQGGRICYCASSYHKKIKLDDSFTKKGDMATQISIKGLVGEVDGVPVVKVPKNRLPEGVEFFITNPAATTAPQKLVDYVTHDNPPGISGWLVEGRVRYDAFVLNSKKTAIGVCKAPTT
;
A
#
# COMPACT_ATOMS: atom_id res chain seq x y z
N MET A 1 20.47 21.82 -31.06
CA MET A 1 19.30 21.93 -30.20
C MET A 1 19.13 20.59 -29.51
N ALA A 2 19.44 20.49 -28.22
CA ALA A 2 19.17 19.30 -27.45
C ALA A 2 17.66 19.23 -27.23
N VAL A 3 16.96 18.32 -27.90
CA VAL A 3 15.55 18.06 -27.65
C VAL A 3 15.50 17.35 -26.31
N ASN A 4 14.95 18.03 -25.32
CA ASN A 4 14.84 17.50 -23.96
C ASN A 4 13.68 16.46 -23.93
N TYR A 5 13.96 15.23 -24.37
CA TYR A 5 12.97 14.16 -24.40
C TYR A 5 12.49 13.77 -22.98
N ALA A 6 13.30 13.99 -21.97
CA ALA A 6 13.01 13.69 -20.57
C ALA A 6 11.76 14.43 -20.06
N SER A 7 11.59 15.69 -20.41
CA SER A 7 10.42 16.48 -19.98
C SER A 7 9.09 16.04 -20.63
N LYS A 8 9.14 15.28 -21.71
CA LYS A 8 7.96 14.75 -22.40
C LYS A 8 7.49 13.40 -21.87
N TYR A 9 8.40 12.60 -21.33
CA TYR A 9 8.09 11.25 -20.83
C TYR A 9 7.73 11.23 -19.35
N ALA A 10 8.37 12.06 -18.53
CA ALA A 10 8.14 12.07 -17.08
C ALA A 10 6.66 12.25 -16.67
N PRO A 11 5.88 13.20 -17.23
CA PRO A 11 4.46 13.35 -16.86
C PRO A 11 3.60 12.14 -17.25
N GLN A 12 3.84 11.54 -18.42
CA GLN A 12 3.08 10.38 -18.88
C GLN A 12 3.40 9.13 -18.05
N VAL A 13 4.64 8.98 -17.64
CA VAL A 13 5.10 7.88 -16.81
C VAL A 13 4.54 8.01 -15.39
N ASP A 14 4.56 9.21 -14.80
CA ASP A 14 4.01 9.46 -13.47
C ASP A 14 2.49 9.24 -13.43
N GLU A 15 1.76 9.70 -14.44
CA GLU A 15 0.32 9.46 -14.57
C GLU A 15 0.01 7.96 -14.67
N ARG A 16 0.76 7.21 -15.46
CA ARG A 16 0.57 5.77 -15.61
C ARG A 16 0.92 5.00 -14.33
N PHE A 17 1.96 5.39 -13.63
CA PHE A 17 2.33 4.82 -12.34
C PHE A 17 1.19 4.96 -11.31
N LYS A 18 0.57 6.14 -11.21
CA LYS A 18 -0.56 6.37 -10.30
C LYS A 18 -1.79 5.51 -10.63
N THR A 19 -2.01 5.21 -11.92
CA THR A 19 -3.21 4.50 -12.38
C THR A 19 -3.11 2.97 -12.22
N GLU A 20 -1.90 2.39 -12.19
CA GLU A 20 -1.68 0.93 -12.25
C GLU A 20 -1.22 0.31 -10.92
N ALA A 21 -0.86 1.11 -9.92
CA ALA A 21 -0.48 0.62 -8.60
C ALA A 21 -1.70 0.07 -7.84
N LEU A 22 -1.69 -1.20 -7.46
CA LEU A 22 -2.76 -1.83 -6.68
C LEU A 22 -2.83 -1.30 -5.26
N SER A 23 -1.70 -0.89 -4.69
CA SER A 23 -1.59 -0.38 -3.32
C SER A 23 -2.12 1.04 -3.14
N GLN A 24 -2.45 1.76 -4.22
CA GLN A 24 -2.87 3.17 -4.13
C GLN A 24 -4.15 3.35 -3.32
N GLY A 25 -5.10 2.42 -3.42
CA GLY A 25 -6.32 2.44 -2.60
C GLY A 25 -6.12 2.09 -1.13
N ALA A 26 -4.96 1.53 -0.76
CA ALA A 26 -4.64 1.12 0.62
C ALA A 26 -3.97 2.23 1.43
N VAL A 27 -3.56 3.32 0.80
CA VAL A 27 -2.72 4.36 1.40
C VAL A 27 -3.27 5.75 1.10
N ASN A 28 -2.90 6.72 1.94
CA ASN A 28 -3.15 8.14 1.71
C ASN A 28 -1.85 8.91 1.43
N SER A 29 -2.01 10.16 1.07
CA SER A 29 -0.91 11.12 0.82
C SER A 29 -1.10 12.38 1.66
N ASP A 30 -1.63 12.25 2.88
CA ASP A 30 -2.04 13.38 3.70
C ASP A 30 -0.85 14.18 4.26
N TYR A 31 0.35 13.58 4.29
CA TYR A 31 1.55 14.22 4.81
C TYR A 31 2.49 14.62 3.67
N ASP A 32 2.93 15.87 3.72
CA ASP A 32 3.82 16.45 2.72
C ASP A 32 5.29 16.34 3.16
N PHE A 33 6.11 15.73 2.31
CA PHE A 33 7.55 15.56 2.49
C PHE A 33 8.36 16.51 1.61
N ILE A 34 7.74 17.54 1.00
CA ILE A 34 8.45 18.50 0.15
C ILE A 34 9.50 19.26 0.97
N GLY A 35 10.75 19.23 0.49
CA GLY A 35 11.86 19.94 1.12
C GLY A 35 12.45 19.29 2.38
N VAL A 36 11.81 18.27 2.95
CA VAL A 36 12.26 17.60 4.18
C VAL A 36 12.42 16.08 3.98
N GLU A 37 13.30 15.45 4.72
CA GLU A 37 13.51 14.01 4.71
C GLU A 37 12.67 13.30 5.76
N THR A 38 12.41 13.99 6.85
CA THR A 38 11.69 13.49 8.01
C THR A 38 10.50 14.37 8.31
N VAL A 39 9.36 13.75 8.58
CA VAL A 39 8.15 14.40 9.06
C VAL A 39 7.79 13.85 10.43
N ASN A 40 7.55 14.74 11.39
CA ASN A 40 7.09 14.39 12.72
C ASN A 40 5.58 14.52 12.81
N VAL A 41 4.90 13.43 13.13
CA VAL A 41 3.46 13.43 13.40
C VAL A 41 3.23 13.41 14.89
N TYR A 42 2.51 14.42 15.35
CA TYR A 42 2.15 14.57 16.76
C TYR A 42 0.79 13.95 17.02
N SER A 43 0.69 13.13 18.05
CA SER A 43 -0.58 12.65 18.58
C SER A 43 -0.72 13.08 20.04
N VAL A 44 -1.95 13.37 20.44
CA VAL A 44 -2.28 13.73 21.81
C VAL A 44 -2.97 12.52 22.44
N PRO A 45 -2.40 11.92 23.50
CA PRO A 45 -3.05 10.82 24.19
C PRO A 45 -4.33 11.30 24.89
N VAL A 46 -5.22 10.37 25.16
CA VAL A 46 -6.46 10.62 25.90
C VAL A 46 -6.33 10.15 27.33
N VAL A 47 -7.04 10.80 28.24
CA VAL A 47 -7.08 10.45 29.66
C VAL A 47 -8.38 9.70 29.95
N ALA A 48 -8.30 8.68 30.80
CA ALA A 48 -9.48 7.92 31.23
C ALA A 48 -10.43 8.81 32.06
N MET A 49 -11.72 8.53 31.97
CA MET A 49 -12.72 9.22 32.81
C MET A 49 -12.64 8.74 34.26
N ASN A 50 -12.76 9.66 35.19
CA ASN A 50 -12.85 9.40 36.62
C ASN A 50 -14.27 9.64 37.12
N ASP A 51 -14.64 8.93 38.22
CA ASP A 51 -15.91 9.21 38.92
C ASP A 51 -15.82 10.56 39.61
N TYR A 52 -16.80 11.40 39.37
CA TYR A 52 -16.90 12.71 40.03
C TYR A 52 -17.24 12.56 41.51
N LYS A 53 -16.42 13.16 42.36
CA LYS A 53 -16.66 13.20 43.80
C LYS A 53 -17.44 14.48 44.19
N THR A 54 -18.53 14.35 44.93
CA THR A 54 -19.37 15.49 45.34
C THR A 54 -18.77 16.30 46.48
N SER A 55 -17.72 15.78 47.16
CA SER A 55 -17.07 16.43 48.30
C SER A 55 -15.56 16.22 48.30
N GLY A 56 -14.82 17.08 48.99
CA GLY A 56 -13.34 17.01 49.06
C GLY A 56 -12.63 17.80 47.97
N ALA A 57 -11.28 17.72 47.98
CA ALA A 57 -10.42 18.22 46.91
C ALA A 57 -10.35 17.22 45.77
N ASN A 58 -9.88 17.65 44.56
CA ASN A 58 -9.71 16.82 43.35
C ASN A 58 -11.00 16.09 42.97
N ARG A 59 -12.10 16.80 42.88
CA ARG A 59 -13.45 16.24 42.60
C ARG A 59 -13.53 15.58 41.22
N TYR A 60 -12.71 16.01 40.24
CA TYR A 60 -12.61 15.46 38.89
C TYR A 60 -11.56 14.33 38.74
N GLY A 61 -10.94 13.91 39.85
CA GLY A 61 -9.76 13.05 39.87
C GLY A 61 -8.47 13.85 40.02
N GLU A 62 -7.35 13.18 40.13
CA GLU A 62 -6.05 13.86 40.12
C GLU A 62 -5.73 14.34 38.71
N PRO A 63 -5.30 15.60 38.54
CA PRO A 63 -4.94 16.11 37.22
C PRO A 63 -3.64 15.48 36.74
N ASP A 64 -3.67 14.82 35.59
CA ASP A 64 -2.51 14.36 34.87
C ASP A 64 -2.09 15.39 33.82
N GLU A 65 -0.80 15.55 33.61
CA GLU A 65 -0.27 16.44 32.59
C GLU A 65 -0.36 15.77 31.24
N LEU A 66 -1.13 16.36 30.32
CA LEU A 66 -1.33 15.81 28.99
C LEU A 66 -0.06 16.02 28.14
N GLY A 67 0.69 14.94 27.93
CA GLY A 67 1.86 14.94 27.06
C GLY A 67 1.48 14.92 25.57
N ASN A 68 2.48 14.84 24.71
CA ASN A 68 2.32 14.55 23.31
C ASN A 68 3.22 13.36 22.91
N GLU A 69 2.72 12.54 22.03
CA GLU A 69 3.52 11.48 21.40
C GLU A 69 3.96 11.95 20.02
N VAL A 70 5.22 11.69 19.67
CA VAL A 70 5.79 12.06 18.38
C VAL A 70 6.16 10.79 17.62
N GLN A 71 5.57 10.63 16.45
CA GLN A 71 5.98 9.60 15.49
C GLN A 71 6.85 10.24 14.42
N GLU A 72 8.11 9.83 14.35
CA GLU A 72 9.05 10.26 13.34
C GLU A 72 8.92 9.36 12.10
N MET A 73 8.73 9.97 10.93
CA MET A 73 8.64 9.30 9.65
C MET A 73 9.78 9.77 8.74
N THR A 74 10.78 8.92 8.53
CA THR A 74 11.94 9.21 7.69
C THR A 74 11.95 8.31 6.47
N LEU A 75 12.07 8.89 5.27
CA LEU A 75 12.13 8.15 4.01
C LEU A 75 13.40 7.32 3.92
N THR A 76 13.26 6.00 3.88
CA THR A 76 14.40 5.05 3.86
C THR A 76 14.66 4.43 2.49
N GLN A 77 13.64 4.36 1.61
CA GLN A 77 13.77 3.71 0.32
C GLN A 77 14.22 4.71 -0.76
N ASP A 78 15.40 4.46 -1.33
CA ASP A 78 15.95 5.21 -2.46
C ASP A 78 16.44 4.18 -3.49
N ARG A 79 15.62 3.99 -4.53
CA ARG A 79 15.82 2.92 -5.52
C ARG A 79 16.07 3.52 -6.88
N SER A 80 16.99 2.91 -7.63
CA SER A 80 17.33 3.36 -8.98
C SER A 80 17.49 2.18 -9.92
N PHE A 81 17.34 2.46 -11.20
CA PHE A 81 17.67 1.53 -12.27
C PHE A 81 18.37 2.29 -13.41
N THR A 82 19.19 1.58 -14.16
CA THR A 82 19.82 2.11 -15.38
C THR A 82 19.97 0.99 -16.39
N PHE A 83 19.77 1.32 -17.66
CA PHE A 83 20.06 0.44 -18.77
C PHE A 83 20.41 1.22 -20.04
N THR A 84 21.11 0.58 -20.96
CA THR A 84 21.55 1.18 -22.21
C THR A 84 20.89 0.48 -23.39
N ILE A 85 20.63 1.23 -24.44
CA ILE A 85 20.13 0.71 -25.73
C ILE A 85 21.14 1.16 -26.79
N ASP A 86 21.89 0.22 -27.35
CA ASP A 86 22.81 0.49 -28.43
C ASP A 86 22.08 0.81 -29.74
N ARG A 87 22.59 1.75 -30.52
CA ARG A 87 21.98 2.20 -31.75
C ARG A 87 21.87 1.09 -32.80
N LYS A 88 22.91 0.25 -32.92
CA LYS A 88 22.89 -0.90 -33.83
C LYS A 88 21.83 -1.90 -33.41
N SER A 89 21.73 -2.22 -32.12
CA SER A 89 20.73 -3.16 -31.61
C SER A 89 19.30 -2.67 -31.85
N ARG A 90 19.06 -1.35 -31.74
CA ARG A 90 17.76 -0.74 -32.06
C ARG A 90 17.41 -0.92 -33.54
N ASP A 91 18.36 -0.63 -34.44
CA ASP A 91 18.15 -0.69 -35.89
C ASP A 91 17.96 -2.15 -36.34
N ASP A 92 18.74 -3.09 -35.82
CA ASP A 92 18.66 -4.52 -36.10
C ASP A 92 17.34 -5.15 -35.58
N THR A 93 16.71 -4.57 -34.59
CA THR A 93 15.43 -5.04 -33.99
C THR A 93 14.20 -4.32 -34.56
N GLN A 94 14.30 -3.67 -35.71
CA GLN A 94 13.21 -2.94 -36.38
C GLN A 94 12.51 -1.92 -35.47
N MET A 95 13.32 -1.16 -34.68
CA MET A 95 12.84 -0.15 -33.72
C MET A 95 11.96 -0.67 -32.57
N THR A 96 11.96 -1.96 -32.29
CA THR A 96 11.27 -2.50 -31.12
C THR A 96 11.88 -2.05 -29.80
N LEU A 97 13.18 -1.75 -29.79
CA LEU A 97 13.90 -1.21 -28.64
C LEU A 97 13.85 0.33 -28.62
N GLU A 98 12.66 0.89 -28.46
CA GLU A 98 12.54 2.32 -28.17
C GLU A 98 12.73 2.59 -26.70
N ALA A 99 13.55 3.59 -26.34
CA ALA A 99 13.83 3.96 -24.96
C ALA A 99 12.57 4.24 -24.14
N GLY A 100 11.57 4.89 -24.74
CA GLY A 100 10.28 5.18 -24.09
C GLY A 100 9.45 3.93 -23.81
N LYS A 101 9.44 2.95 -24.72
CA LYS A 101 8.72 1.68 -24.52
C LYS A 101 9.43 0.82 -23.46
N ALA A 102 10.77 0.77 -23.52
CA ALA A 102 11.57 0.02 -22.57
C ALA A 102 11.43 0.62 -21.14
N LEU A 103 11.48 1.94 -21.01
CA LEU A 103 11.23 2.63 -19.75
C LEU A 103 9.84 2.34 -19.19
N ARG A 104 8.81 2.44 -20.03
CA ARG A 104 7.43 2.13 -19.60
C ARG A 104 7.30 0.71 -19.10
N ARG A 105 7.88 -0.24 -19.82
CA ARG A 105 7.88 -1.65 -19.43
C ARG A 105 8.64 -1.89 -18.11
N GLN A 106 9.79 -1.22 -17.92
CA GLN A 106 10.57 -1.29 -16.68
C GLN A 106 9.74 -0.80 -15.48
N ILE A 107 8.95 0.27 -15.66
CA ILE A 107 8.09 0.80 -14.61
C ILE A 107 6.95 -0.16 -14.32
N ASP A 108 6.24 -0.62 -15.35
CA ASP A 108 5.06 -1.48 -15.20
C ASP A 108 5.41 -2.87 -14.62
N GLU A 109 6.56 -3.44 -15.02
CA GLU A 109 6.91 -4.82 -14.66
C GLU A 109 7.82 -4.94 -13.43
N VAL A 110 8.55 -3.87 -13.06
CA VAL A 110 9.53 -3.92 -11.97
C VAL A 110 9.23 -2.89 -10.88
N VAL A 111 9.15 -1.61 -11.23
CA VAL A 111 9.05 -0.53 -10.23
C VAL A 111 7.72 -0.58 -9.48
N ILE A 112 6.61 -0.68 -10.20
CA ILE A 112 5.27 -0.74 -9.57
C ILE A 112 5.12 -1.97 -8.67
N PRO A 113 5.44 -3.21 -9.10
CA PRO A 113 5.38 -4.38 -8.24
C PRO A 113 6.28 -4.30 -7.00
N GLU A 114 7.46 -3.71 -7.10
CA GLU A 114 8.37 -3.53 -5.98
C GLU A 114 7.77 -2.59 -4.93
N ILE A 115 7.22 -1.46 -5.35
CA ILE A 115 6.60 -0.48 -4.45
C ILE A 115 5.34 -1.06 -3.80
N ASP A 116 4.48 -1.76 -4.57
CA ASP A 116 3.30 -2.42 -4.01
C ASP A 116 3.68 -3.45 -2.95
N THR A 117 4.68 -4.29 -3.24
CA THR A 117 5.17 -5.30 -2.30
C THR A 117 5.68 -4.67 -1.01
N TYR A 118 6.44 -3.59 -1.12
CA TYR A 118 6.95 -2.86 0.02
C TYR A 118 5.82 -2.25 0.88
N ARG A 119 4.85 -1.59 0.24
CA ARG A 119 3.70 -0.99 0.92
C ARG A 119 2.86 -2.03 1.64
N PHE A 120 2.50 -3.12 0.96
CA PHE A 120 1.74 -4.22 1.57
C PHE A 120 2.49 -4.85 2.74
N LYS A 121 3.81 -5.00 2.62
CA LYS A 121 4.65 -5.48 3.71
C LYS A 121 4.56 -4.56 4.93
N LYS A 122 4.71 -3.25 4.73
CA LYS A 122 4.64 -2.26 5.83
C LYS A 122 3.25 -2.21 6.47
N ILE A 123 2.19 -2.29 5.68
CA ILE A 123 0.81 -2.36 6.20
C ILE A 123 0.62 -3.60 7.08
N CYS A 124 1.03 -4.78 6.59
CA CYS A 124 0.89 -6.03 7.36
C CYS A 124 1.76 -6.08 8.61
N GLU A 125 2.96 -5.47 8.58
CA GLU A 125 3.85 -5.34 9.75
C GLU A 125 3.27 -4.42 10.82
N GLY A 126 2.54 -3.37 10.40
CA GLY A 126 1.92 -2.39 11.28
C GLY A 126 0.53 -2.77 11.78
N ALA A 127 -0.01 -3.94 11.42
CA ALA A 127 -1.34 -4.37 11.83
C ALA A 127 -1.44 -4.55 13.36
N ALA A 128 -2.53 -4.02 13.95
CA ALA A 128 -2.83 -4.21 15.36
C ALA A 128 -3.51 -5.56 15.64
N PHE A 129 -4.25 -6.09 14.68
CA PHE A 129 -4.90 -7.40 14.77
C PHE A 129 -4.27 -8.38 13.79
N ALA A 130 -3.92 -9.57 14.27
CA ALA A 130 -3.38 -10.65 13.46
C ALA A 130 -4.07 -11.97 13.80
N LEU A 131 -4.76 -12.55 12.81
CA LEU A 131 -5.35 -13.87 12.89
C LEU A 131 -4.35 -14.88 12.30
N GLU A 132 -3.93 -15.87 13.08
CA GLU A 132 -3.09 -16.97 12.62
C GLU A 132 -3.93 -18.23 12.44
N THR A 133 -4.35 -18.50 11.21
CA THR A 133 -5.15 -19.68 10.89
C THR A 133 -4.83 -20.25 9.53
N ALA A 134 -4.93 -21.58 9.39
CA ALA A 134 -4.83 -22.23 8.10
C ALA A 134 -6.16 -22.08 7.35
N VAL A 135 -6.20 -21.16 6.40
CA VAL A 135 -7.40 -20.91 5.60
C VAL A 135 -7.62 -22.07 4.62
N THR A 136 -8.80 -22.65 4.65
CA THR A 136 -9.30 -23.68 3.72
C THR A 136 -10.51 -23.16 2.94
N LYS A 137 -11.14 -23.98 2.15
CA LYS A 137 -12.40 -23.64 1.47
C LYS A 137 -13.62 -23.67 2.40
N GLU A 138 -13.52 -24.35 3.54
CA GLU A 138 -14.60 -24.51 4.52
C GLU A 138 -14.65 -23.36 5.53
N ASN A 139 -13.50 -22.68 5.79
CA ASN A 139 -13.41 -21.62 6.80
C ASN A 139 -12.96 -20.25 6.23
N ALA A 140 -12.98 -20.11 4.91
CA ALA A 140 -12.49 -18.87 4.29
C ALA A 140 -13.38 -17.66 4.65
N TYR A 141 -14.68 -17.84 4.65
CA TYR A 141 -15.62 -16.79 5.02
C TYR A 141 -15.59 -16.50 6.53
N GLU A 142 -15.51 -17.56 7.37
CA GLU A 142 -15.36 -17.43 8.81
C GLU A 142 -14.11 -16.64 9.17
N SER A 143 -12.95 -16.98 8.58
CA SER A 143 -11.70 -16.23 8.80
C SER A 143 -11.81 -14.75 8.43
N PHE A 144 -12.63 -14.41 7.43
CA PHE A 144 -12.87 -13.02 7.08
C PHE A 144 -13.70 -12.29 8.16
N LEU A 145 -14.73 -12.95 8.67
CA LEU A 145 -15.57 -12.42 9.76
C LEU A 145 -14.75 -12.26 11.05
N ASP A 146 -13.88 -13.22 11.39
CA ASP A 146 -13.01 -13.15 12.57
C ASP A 146 -12.07 -11.94 12.52
N VAL A 147 -11.53 -11.61 11.34
CA VAL A 147 -10.71 -10.40 11.19
C VAL A 147 -11.56 -9.14 11.31
N GLN A 148 -12.77 -9.12 10.79
CA GLN A 148 -13.69 -7.99 10.97
C GLN A 148 -14.10 -7.82 12.43
N GLU A 149 -14.45 -8.89 13.13
CA GLU A 149 -14.77 -8.90 14.55
C GLU A 149 -13.59 -8.34 15.37
N GLY A 150 -12.36 -8.80 15.11
CA GLY A 150 -11.17 -8.26 15.79
C GLY A 150 -10.93 -6.78 15.53
N LEU A 151 -11.30 -6.26 14.35
CA LEU A 151 -11.24 -4.82 14.08
C LEU A 151 -12.37 -4.04 14.77
N ASP A 152 -13.56 -4.65 14.90
CA ASP A 152 -14.68 -4.04 15.59
C ASP A 152 -14.45 -4.00 17.11
N ASP A 153 -13.85 -5.04 17.68
CA ASP A 153 -13.43 -5.08 19.08
C ASP A 153 -12.35 -4.03 19.41
N LEU A 154 -11.54 -3.66 18.43
CA LEU A 154 -10.58 -2.55 18.54
C LEU A 154 -11.21 -1.18 18.25
N GLU A 155 -12.52 -1.11 18.13
CA GLU A 155 -13.29 0.12 17.83
C GLU A 155 -12.83 0.81 16.53
N ALA A 156 -12.33 0.05 15.55
CA ALA A 156 -11.88 0.58 14.28
C ALA A 156 -13.07 1.01 13.40
N PRO A 157 -13.00 2.16 12.71
CA PRO A 157 -14.08 2.62 11.83
C PRO A 157 -14.46 1.56 10.80
N GLN A 158 -15.76 1.27 10.66
CA GLN A 158 -16.27 0.34 9.65
C GLN A 158 -16.24 0.94 8.24
N GLY A 159 -16.45 2.24 8.13
CA GLY A 159 -16.44 2.95 6.86
C GLY A 159 -15.03 3.05 6.26
N GLY A 160 -14.92 2.79 4.96
CA GLY A 160 -13.67 2.92 4.22
C GLY A 160 -12.70 1.75 4.35
N ARG A 161 -13.11 0.63 4.95
CA ARG A 161 -12.31 -0.61 4.96
C ARG A 161 -12.17 -1.16 3.55
N ILE A 162 -10.99 -1.66 3.22
CA ILE A 162 -10.69 -2.34 1.95
C ILE A 162 -9.92 -3.62 2.27
N CYS A 163 -10.33 -4.73 1.67
CA CYS A 163 -9.65 -6.01 1.79
C CYS A 163 -8.74 -6.25 0.59
N TYR A 164 -7.49 -6.58 0.85
CA TYR A 164 -6.52 -7.03 -0.15
C TYR A 164 -6.24 -8.50 0.06
N CYS A 165 -6.57 -9.32 -0.91
CA CYS A 165 -6.46 -10.77 -0.77
C CYS A 165 -5.60 -11.42 -1.85
N ALA A 166 -4.91 -12.50 -1.46
CA ALA A 166 -4.23 -13.36 -2.41
C ALA A 166 -5.21 -14.02 -3.38
N SER A 167 -4.75 -14.28 -4.61
CA SER A 167 -5.57 -15.01 -5.59
C SER A 167 -5.99 -16.40 -5.11
N SER A 168 -5.18 -17.05 -4.26
CA SER A 168 -5.48 -18.32 -3.59
C SER A 168 -6.65 -18.20 -2.62
N TYR A 169 -6.63 -17.16 -1.79
CA TYR A 169 -7.71 -16.87 -0.84
C TYR A 169 -9.04 -16.55 -1.56
N HIS A 170 -8.98 -15.69 -2.58
CA HIS A 170 -10.16 -15.38 -3.39
C HIS A 170 -10.82 -16.62 -4.02
N LYS A 171 -10.02 -17.64 -4.42
CA LYS A 171 -10.55 -18.92 -4.86
C LYS A 171 -11.23 -19.67 -3.73
N LYS A 172 -10.63 -19.68 -2.51
CA LYS A 172 -11.19 -20.38 -1.33
C LYS A 172 -12.53 -19.79 -0.92
N ILE A 173 -12.64 -18.47 -0.80
CA ILE A 173 -13.90 -17.80 -0.42
C ILE A 173 -15.03 -18.02 -1.44
N LYS A 174 -14.70 -18.08 -2.74
CA LYS A 174 -15.69 -18.41 -3.77
C LYS A 174 -16.22 -19.85 -3.71
N LEU A 175 -15.45 -20.75 -3.14
CA LEU A 175 -15.80 -22.16 -2.97
C LEU A 175 -16.42 -22.46 -1.60
N ASP A 176 -16.50 -21.45 -0.72
CA ASP A 176 -17.09 -21.58 0.59
C ASP A 176 -18.62 -21.59 0.49
N ASP A 177 -19.23 -22.67 0.98
CA ASP A 177 -20.67 -22.86 0.94
C ASP A 177 -21.42 -21.84 1.80
N SER A 178 -20.80 -21.34 2.86
CA SER A 178 -21.36 -20.34 3.74
C SER A 178 -21.49 -18.98 3.06
N PHE A 179 -20.55 -18.67 2.18
CA PHE A 179 -20.52 -17.46 1.37
C PHE A 179 -21.53 -17.52 0.21
N THR A 180 -21.57 -18.65 -0.52
CA THR A 180 -22.43 -18.80 -1.70
C THR A 180 -23.93 -18.83 -1.37
N LYS A 181 -24.32 -19.27 -0.17
CA LYS A 181 -25.72 -19.30 0.28
C LYS A 181 -26.28 -17.92 0.61
N LYS A 182 -25.47 -16.90 0.87
CA LYS A 182 -25.92 -15.54 1.25
C LYS A 182 -26.11 -14.57 0.08
N GLY A 183 -25.79 -14.96 -1.15
CA GLY A 183 -26.27 -14.27 -2.37
C GLY A 183 -25.72 -12.86 -2.67
N ASP A 184 -24.70 -12.37 -1.97
CA ASP A 184 -24.25 -10.97 -2.06
C ASP A 184 -23.01 -10.75 -2.95
N MET A 185 -22.90 -11.47 -4.05
CA MET A 185 -21.88 -11.16 -5.06
C MET A 185 -22.46 -10.56 -6.34
N ALA A 186 -23.39 -9.66 -6.23
CA ALA A 186 -23.89 -8.97 -7.41
C ALA A 186 -23.57 -7.47 -7.32
N THR A 187 -22.67 -7.05 -8.20
CA THR A 187 -22.66 -5.70 -8.75
C THR A 187 -21.83 -4.64 -8.02
N GLN A 188 -20.57 -4.46 -8.41
CA GLN A 188 -20.09 -3.26 -9.10
C GLN A 188 -18.61 -3.38 -9.44
N ILE A 189 -18.34 -3.68 -10.70
CA ILE A 189 -16.98 -3.67 -11.29
C ILE A 189 -16.69 -2.23 -11.67
N SER A 190 -15.85 -1.54 -10.92
CA SER A 190 -15.41 -0.19 -11.32
C SER A 190 -14.01 0.22 -10.86
N ILE A 191 -13.33 -0.56 -10.01
CA ILE A 191 -11.95 -0.25 -9.59
C ILE A 191 -11.02 -1.34 -10.11
N LYS A 192 -9.89 -0.99 -10.70
CA LYS A 192 -8.89 -1.97 -11.17
C LYS A 192 -8.49 -2.90 -10.02
N GLY A 193 -8.67 -4.20 -10.21
CA GLY A 193 -8.39 -5.23 -9.21
C GLY A 193 -9.52 -5.53 -8.23
N LEU A 194 -10.59 -4.71 -8.19
CA LEU A 194 -11.76 -4.99 -7.40
C LEU A 194 -12.48 -6.22 -7.96
N VAL A 195 -12.71 -7.21 -7.14
CA VAL A 195 -13.31 -8.49 -7.54
C VAL A 195 -14.75 -8.64 -7.03
N GLY A 196 -15.13 -7.77 -6.10
CA GLY A 196 -16.44 -7.78 -5.46
C GLY A 196 -16.39 -7.12 -4.10
N GLU A 197 -17.47 -7.28 -3.37
CA GLU A 197 -17.66 -6.80 -2.01
C GLU A 197 -18.04 -8.00 -1.14
N VAL A 198 -17.47 -8.09 0.04
CA VAL A 198 -17.79 -9.11 1.03
C VAL A 198 -18.17 -8.39 2.31
N ASP A 199 -19.40 -8.55 2.73
CA ASP A 199 -19.93 -7.98 3.97
C ASP A 199 -19.70 -6.47 4.10
N GLY A 200 -19.97 -5.73 3.00
CA GLY A 200 -19.75 -4.28 2.94
C GLY A 200 -18.31 -3.83 2.75
N VAL A 201 -17.35 -4.75 2.61
CA VAL A 201 -15.92 -4.44 2.41
C VAL A 201 -15.51 -4.76 0.97
N PRO A 202 -15.05 -3.76 0.19
CA PRO A 202 -14.51 -3.99 -1.14
C PRO A 202 -13.29 -4.91 -1.10
N VAL A 203 -13.25 -5.90 -1.99
CA VAL A 203 -12.17 -6.89 -2.06
C VAL A 203 -11.34 -6.68 -3.32
N VAL A 204 -10.07 -6.43 -3.15
CA VAL A 204 -9.07 -6.26 -4.20
C VAL A 204 -8.21 -7.52 -4.29
N LYS A 205 -8.18 -8.14 -5.46
CA LYS A 205 -7.33 -9.30 -5.70
C LYS A 205 -5.91 -8.89 -6.04
N VAL A 206 -4.95 -9.44 -5.30
CA VAL A 206 -3.52 -9.16 -5.46
C VAL A 206 -2.77 -10.46 -5.82
N PRO A 207 -1.80 -10.41 -6.73
CA PRO A 207 -0.90 -11.53 -6.96
C PRO A 207 -0.15 -11.91 -5.69
N LYS A 208 -0.01 -13.22 -5.42
CA LYS A 208 0.61 -13.71 -4.19
C LYS A 208 2.05 -13.20 -3.98
N ASN A 209 2.78 -12.97 -5.06
CA ASN A 209 4.15 -12.46 -5.03
C ASN A 209 4.27 -10.99 -4.58
N ARG A 210 3.17 -10.23 -4.53
CA ARG A 210 3.14 -8.86 -4.00
C ARG A 210 2.76 -8.81 -2.53
N LEU A 211 2.23 -9.89 -1.96
CA LEU A 211 1.91 -9.98 -0.54
C LEU A 211 3.11 -10.57 0.24
N PRO A 212 3.25 -10.20 1.52
CA PRO A 212 4.23 -10.84 2.40
C PRO A 212 4.01 -12.34 2.50
N GLU A 213 5.09 -13.07 2.78
CA GLU A 213 5.03 -14.52 2.95
C GLU A 213 4.07 -14.91 4.08
N GLY A 214 3.25 -15.93 3.84
CA GLY A 214 2.26 -16.41 4.79
C GLY A 214 0.98 -15.58 4.88
N VAL A 215 0.90 -14.38 4.29
CA VAL A 215 -0.31 -13.57 4.32
C VAL A 215 -1.31 -14.06 3.27
N GLU A 216 -2.52 -14.42 3.72
CA GLU A 216 -3.64 -14.80 2.85
C GLU A 216 -4.47 -13.58 2.42
N PHE A 217 -4.80 -12.71 3.37
CA PHE A 217 -5.45 -11.41 3.13
C PHE A 217 -5.19 -10.44 4.30
N PHE A 218 -5.45 -9.16 4.05
CA PHE A 218 -5.51 -8.15 5.09
C PHE A 218 -6.61 -7.13 4.80
N ILE A 219 -7.17 -6.57 5.86
CA ILE A 219 -8.17 -5.50 5.81
C ILE A 219 -7.49 -4.23 6.33
N THR A 220 -7.61 -3.13 5.61
CA THR A 220 -7.02 -1.86 6.00
C THR A 220 -7.98 -0.70 5.70
N ASN A 221 -7.78 0.40 6.41
CA ASN A 221 -8.40 1.68 6.06
C ASN A 221 -7.30 2.59 5.48
N PRO A 222 -7.50 3.22 4.32
CA PRO A 222 -6.50 4.12 3.71
C PRO A 222 -6.01 5.23 4.64
N ALA A 223 -6.85 5.68 5.58
CA ALA A 223 -6.48 6.70 6.57
C ALA A 223 -5.40 6.23 7.56
N ALA A 224 -5.15 4.92 7.67
CA ALA A 224 -4.19 4.36 8.62
C ALA A 224 -2.75 4.37 8.12
N THR A 225 -2.55 4.41 6.81
CA THR A 225 -1.21 4.30 6.21
C THR A 225 -0.97 5.46 5.25
N THR A 226 0.13 6.17 5.44
CA THR A 226 0.61 7.17 4.49
C THR A 226 1.80 6.63 3.70
N ALA A 227 1.82 6.87 2.38
CA ALA A 227 2.87 6.39 1.49
C ALA A 227 3.42 7.49 0.60
N PRO A 228 4.30 8.34 1.16
CA PRO A 228 4.89 9.43 0.43
C PRO A 228 5.81 8.93 -0.68
N GLN A 229 5.80 9.66 -1.80
CA GLN A 229 6.76 9.55 -2.88
C GLN A 229 7.38 10.92 -3.10
N LYS A 230 8.69 11.03 -2.94
CA LYS A 230 9.36 12.33 -2.98
C LYS A 230 10.03 12.63 -4.32
N LEU A 231 10.76 11.67 -4.83
CA LEU A 231 11.51 11.81 -6.07
C LEU A 231 11.07 10.72 -7.03
N VAL A 232 10.59 11.13 -8.18
CA VAL A 232 10.33 10.26 -9.32
C VAL A 232 11.00 10.93 -10.50
N ASP A 233 12.22 10.52 -10.80
CA ASP A 233 13.03 11.08 -11.88
C ASP A 233 13.38 10.00 -12.88
N TYR A 234 12.95 10.21 -14.12
CA TYR A 234 13.24 9.32 -15.23
C TYR A 234 13.87 10.13 -16.35
N VAL A 235 15.12 9.83 -16.67
CA VAL A 235 15.91 10.55 -17.65
C VAL A 235 16.35 9.62 -18.76
N THR A 236 16.27 10.10 -19.99
CA THR A 236 16.82 9.41 -21.17
C THR A 236 17.85 10.32 -21.79
N HIS A 237 19.10 9.86 -21.82
CA HIS A 237 20.23 10.54 -22.47
C HIS A 237 20.44 9.99 -23.86
N ASP A 238 20.55 10.87 -24.85
CA ASP A 238 20.95 10.51 -26.22
C ASP A 238 22.46 10.67 -26.36
N ASN A 239 23.13 9.61 -26.81
CA ASN A 239 24.58 9.56 -27.02
C ASN A 239 25.42 10.05 -25.82
N PRO A 240 25.26 9.47 -24.62
CA PRO A 240 26.10 9.83 -23.50
C PRO A 240 27.56 9.41 -23.77
N PRO A 241 28.55 10.02 -23.10
CA PRO A 241 29.96 9.70 -23.29
C PRO A 241 30.24 8.19 -23.16
N GLY A 242 30.86 7.60 -24.19
CA GLY A 242 31.23 6.18 -24.22
C GLY A 242 30.15 5.22 -24.66
N ILE A 243 28.93 5.68 -25.01
CA ILE A 243 27.81 4.84 -25.47
C ILE A 243 27.28 5.41 -26.79
N SER A 244 27.22 4.58 -27.83
CA SER A 244 26.55 4.91 -29.07
C SER A 244 25.08 4.46 -29.00
N GLY A 245 24.20 5.33 -28.52
CA GLY A 245 22.79 4.98 -28.30
C GLY A 245 22.14 5.78 -27.20
N TRP A 246 21.28 5.15 -26.43
CA TRP A 246 20.53 5.77 -25.35
C TRP A 246 20.88 5.15 -24.00
N LEU A 247 21.01 6.00 -22.99
CA LEU A 247 21.08 5.61 -21.59
C LEU A 247 19.78 6.04 -20.92
N VAL A 248 19.09 5.09 -20.30
CA VAL A 248 17.85 5.34 -19.56
C VAL A 248 18.14 5.14 -18.08
N GLU A 249 17.83 6.13 -17.29
CA GLU A 249 18.03 6.13 -15.86
C GLU A 249 16.73 6.48 -15.15
N GLY A 250 16.47 5.83 -14.02
CA GLY A 250 15.35 6.14 -13.17
C GLY A 250 15.72 6.08 -11.70
N ARG A 251 15.18 7.00 -10.92
CA ARG A 251 15.33 7.03 -9.47
C ARG A 251 13.99 7.33 -8.83
N VAL A 252 13.63 6.53 -7.83
CA VAL A 252 12.39 6.68 -7.07
C VAL A 252 12.72 6.64 -5.59
N ARG A 253 12.29 7.66 -4.85
CA ARG A 253 12.40 7.72 -3.40
C ARG A 253 11.02 7.64 -2.79
N TYR A 254 10.77 6.63 -1.96
CA TYR A 254 9.45 6.34 -1.39
C TYR A 254 9.57 5.68 -0.03
N ASP A 255 8.46 5.66 0.71
CA ASP A 255 8.30 4.84 1.91
C ASP A 255 6.81 4.58 2.17
N ALA A 256 6.51 3.86 3.25
CA ALA A 256 5.16 3.65 3.74
C ALA A 256 5.18 3.59 5.28
N PHE A 257 4.33 4.38 5.91
CA PHE A 257 4.25 4.52 7.35
C PHE A 257 2.84 4.24 7.84
N VAL A 258 2.72 3.32 8.78
CA VAL A 258 1.48 3.11 9.52
C VAL A 258 1.46 4.09 10.70
N LEU A 259 0.39 4.85 10.81
CA LEU A 259 0.20 5.82 11.90
C LEU A 259 -0.10 5.09 13.20
N ASN A 260 0.68 5.33 14.25
CA ASN A 260 0.53 4.66 15.54
C ASN A 260 -0.88 4.82 16.13
N SER A 261 -1.48 6.00 15.95
CA SER A 261 -2.84 6.29 16.41
C SER A 261 -3.95 5.59 15.62
N LYS A 262 -3.64 5.01 14.46
CA LYS A 262 -4.63 4.42 13.54
C LYS A 262 -4.34 2.95 13.19
N LYS A 263 -3.30 2.35 13.78
CA LYS A 263 -2.92 0.95 13.52
C LYS A 263 -4.04 -0.06 13.83
N THR A 264 -4.97 0.31 14.73
CA THR A 264 -6.16 -0.49 15.06
C THR A 264 -7.09 -0.72 13.86
N ALA A 265 -6.99 0.10 12.81
CA ALA A 265 -7.77 -0.05 11.58
C ALA A 265 -7.15 -1.05 10.57
N ILE A 266 -6.13 -1.81 10.97
CA ILE A 266 -5.46 -2.79 10.13
C ILE A 266 -5.52 -4.16 10.78
N GLY A 267 -6.13 -5.12 10.08
CA GLY A 267 -6.20 -6.54 10.46
C GLY A 267 -5.58 -7.42 9.38
N VAL A 268 -4.84 -8.45 9.76
CA VAL A 268 -4.16 -9.37 8.85
C VAL A 268 -4.48 -10.81 9.19
N CYS A 269 -4.72 -11.64 8.18
CA CYS A 269 -4.83 -13.09 8.29
C CYS A 269 -3.57 -13.73 7.70
N LYS A 270 -2.88 -14.53 8.53
CA LYS A 270 -1.63 -15.23 8.19
C LYS A 270 -1.80 -16.72 8.36
N ALA A 271 -1.11 -17.48 7.50
CA ALA A 271 -0.95 -18.91 7.75
C ALA A 271 -0.14 -19.11 9.04
N PRO A 272 -0.46 -20.14 9.85
CA PRO A 272 0.30 -20.43 11.07
C PRO A 272 1.75 -20.70 10.72
N THR A 273 2.64 -20.13 11.52
CA THR A 273 4.09 -20.37 11.40
C THR A 273 4.37 -21.80 11.86
N THR A 274 4.88 -22.65 10.96
CA THR A 274 5.28 -24.03 11.26
C THR A 274 6.57 -24.06 12.04
#